data_e43f29b3f02f5e076f917f7acb41115f
#
_entry.id   e43f29b3f02f5e076f917f7acb41115f
#
_cell.length_a   1.000
_cell.length_b   1.000
_cell.length_c   1.000
_cell.angle_alpha   90.00
_cell.angle_beta   90.00
_cell.angle_gamma   90.00
#
_symmetry.space_group_name_H-M   'P 1'
#
loop_
_entity.id
_entity.type
_entity.pdbx_description
1 polymer ?
#
loop_
_entity_poly.entity_id
_entity_poly.type
_entity_poly.pdbx_seq_one_letter_code
_entity_poly.pdbx_strand_id
1 'polypeptide(L)'
;MINLKNSTRRFMPPVLSLTILLSLPATTLNADEGYNPEALKSGRVDPSMHLQQGSTQAQAQKINEVIYKATGFGNTFMVVTDEGNVIIDTSLPGMAPKHKSLLNAVDDGPVHSIIITHGHGDHTGGVALWREPQTKVIAQENMVEFLRYQKRLKGLFIQRNSAQFGFDLTSATSSSASESAGVNMLPNTLFDKRLNFTLGKEKFEVLHTPAETYDALTLWMPEYKAAFVGDLFYRSFPNIYTLRGTKPRWALDYIASIDRVLALDPEILLPSHGEPILGNENITAEMTRYRDAIQYVHDQTVVGMNQGRDVYSLMREIKLPAALDVGEAYGWVSWSVRGIYEGYMGWFDGDPVNMYAESPRSIYPDLVSLAGGAKQVISLAEQHLSEGDSVKALLLIEAAMAAEPNNQAVLAVRLRILTALRQASSNLNESGWLNHGIKQTQKKLKKSDKVL
;
A
#
# COMPACT_ATOMS: atom_id res chain seq x y z
N MET A 1 -11.15 41.37 -47.23
CA MET A 1 -10.93 42.77 -46.87
C MET A 1 -11.77 43.05 -45.63
N ILE A 2 -11.21 43.28 -44.52
CA ILE A 2 -11.60 44.27 -43.51
C ILE A 2 -10.58 44.19 -42.39
N ASN A 3 -10.14 45.35 -41.99
CA ASN A 3 -8.95 45.79 -41.29
C ASN A 3 -8.80 45.36 -39.83
N LEU A 4 -7.53 45.10 -39.48
CA LEU A 4 -6.94 45.23 -38.16
C LEU A 4 -7.03 46.65 -37.60
N LYS A 5 -7.33 46.80 -36.31
CA LYS A 5 -6.80 47.95 -35.55
C LYS A 5 -6.36 47.48 -34.15
N ASN A 6 -5.07 47.67 -33.90
CA ASN A 6 -4.36 47.66 -32.64
C ASN A 6 -4.97 48.58 -31.59
N SER A 7 -4.96 48.18 -30.34
CA SER A 7 -4.74 49.12 -29.22
C SER A 7 -4.05 48.45 -28.04
N THR A 8 -2.80 48.78 -27.89
CA THR A 8 -1.94 48.57 -26.72
C THR A 8 -2.39 49.44 -25.56
N ARG A 9 -2.52 48.88 -24.36
CA ARG A 9 -2.22 49.64 -23.13
C ARG A 9 -1.59 48.71 -22.08
N ARG A 10 -0.34 49.01 -21.76
CA ARG A 10 0.42 48.59 -20.59
C ARG A 10 -0.16 49.28 -19.35
N PHE A 11 -0.28 48.56 -18.25
CA PHE A 11 -0.05 49.10 -16.90
C PHE A 11 0.41 47.98 -15.96
N MET A 12 1.60 48.09 -15.42
CA MET A 12 2.12 47.54 -14.17
C MET A 12 2.52 48.73 -13.29
N PRO A 13 2.85 48.60 -12.00
CA PRO A 13 2.49 47.74 -10.87
C PRO A 13 1.97 48.55 -9.66
N PRO A 14 1.99 48.14 -8.40
CA PRO A 14 3.16 47.64 -7.69
C PRO A 14 2.92 46.41 -6.74
N VAL A 15 4.04 45.76 -6.52
CA VAL A 15 4.33 44.76 -5.50
C VAL A 15 4.17 45.35 -4.10
N LEU A 16 3.49 44.66 -3.22
CA LEU A 16 3.73 44.79 -1.77
C LEU A 16 3.75 43.39 -1.15
N SER A 17 4.97 43.00 -0.80
CA SER A 17 5.26 41.85 0.04
C SER A 17 4.79 42.15 1.46
N LEU A 18 3.96 41.25 2.01
CA LEU A 18 3.83 41.17 3.46
C LEU A 18 3.90 39.71 3.89
N THR A 19 5.11 39.31 4.26
CA THR A 19 5.41 38.04 4.90
C THR A 19 4.95 38.15 6.36
N ILE A 20 3.85 37.51 6.72
CA ILE A 20 3.51 37.24 8.12
C ILE A 20 3.73 35.76 8.37
N LEU A 21 4.89 35.44 8.95
CA LEU A 21 5.12 34.17 9.62
C LEU A 21 4.26 34.16 10.90
N LEU A 22 3.15 33.46 10.87
CA LEU A 22 2.48 33.01 12.08
C LEU A 22 3.00 31.61 12.41
N SER A 23 3.98 31.56 13.31
CA SER A 23 4.37 30.35 14.01
C SER A 23 3.26 29.97 14.99
N LEU A 24 2.41 29.02 14.58
CA LEU A 24 1.56 28.29 15.52
C LEU A 24 2.42 27.29 16.28
N PRO A 25 2.29 27.16 17.60
CA PRO A 25 3.02 26.17 18.36
C PRO A 25 2.52 24.78 17.92
N ALA A 26 3.45 23.93 17.47
CA ALA A 26 3.20 22.52 17.31
C ALA A 26 2.85 21.94 18.68
N THR A 27 1.56 21.71 18.93
CA THR A 27 1.15 20.83 20.02
C THR A 27 1.69 19.44 19.66
N THR A 28 2.71 19.04 20.37
CA THR A 28 3.20 17.66 20.39
C THR A 28 2.09 16.78 20.94
N LEU A 29 1.23 16.27 20.06
CA LEU A 29 0.47 15.06 20.32
C LEU A 29 1.52 13.98 20.50
N ASN A 30 1.57 13.36 21.66
CA ASN A 30 2.39 12.22 21.95
C ASN A 30 2.17 11.19 20.83
N ALA A 31 3.19 11.05 19.97
CA ALA A 31 3.21 10.04 18.93
C ALA A 31 3.21 8.69 19.63
N ASP A 32 2.08 8.01 19.64
CA ASP A 32 2.03 6.61 19.99
C ASP A 32 2.92 5.85 19.00
N GLU A 33 3.77 4.96 19.47
CA GLU A 33 4.92 4.38 18.77
C GLU A 33 4.58 3.49 17.56
N GLY A 34 3.48 3.78 16.85
CA GLY A 34 2.94 2.90 15.84
C GLY A 34 3.34 3.19 14.39
N TYR A 35 3.26 4.39 13.94
CA TYR A 35 3.58 4.79 12.57
C TYR A 35 4.43 6.06 12.62
N ASN A 36 5.73 5.91 12.46
CA ASN A 36 6.65 7.03 12.43
C ASN A 36 7.13 7.28 11.00
N PRO A 37 6.57 8.27 10.27
CA PRO A 37 7.02 8.62 8.93
C PRO A 37 8.50 9.01 8.87
N GLU A 38 9.06 9.57 9.93
CA GLU A 38 10.48 9.92 10.03
C GLU A 38 11.37 8.68 10.13
N ALA A 39 10.92 7.64 10.85
CA ALA A 39 11.62 6.36 10.89
C ALA A 39 11.60 5.66 9.51
N LEU A 40 10.52 5.78 8.75
CA LEU A 40 10.45 5.31 7.37
C LEU A 40 11.42 6.08 6.46
N LYS A 41 11.48 7.41 6.57
CA LYS A 41 12.42 8.26 5.83
C LYS A 41 13.89 7.94 6.16
N SER A 42 14.18 7.43 7.37
CA SER A 42 15.55 7.07 7.77
C SER A 42 16.07 5.78 7.11
N GLY A 43 15.26 5.06 6.33
CA GLY A 43 15.64 3.81 5.66
C GLY A 43 16.01 2.65 6.59
N ARG A 44 15.77 2.78 7.89
CA ARG A 44 16.22 1.84 8.92
C ARG A 44 15.12 0.95 9.47
N VAL A 45 13.88 1.12 9.01
CA VAL A 45 12.75 0.36 9.55
C VAL A 45 12.72 -1.03 8.94
N ASP A 46 12.83 -2.05 9.79
CA ASP A 46 12.55 -3.42 9.37
C ASP A 46 11.04 -3.53 9.08
N PRO A 47 10.64 -4.05 7.90
CA PRO A 47 9.22 -4.26 7.58
C PRO A 47 8.44 -5.00 8.67
N SER A 48 9.08 -5.89 9.43
CA SER A 48 8.45 -6.60 10.54
C SER A 48 8.03 -5.69 11.70
N MET A 49 8.64 -4.51 11.86
CA MET A 49 8.27 -3.57 12.93
C MET A 49 6.86 -2.97 12.68
N HIS A 50 6.45 -2.82 11.42
CA HIS A 50 5.08 -2.38 11.10
C HIS A 50 4.03 -3.37 11.58
N LEU A 51 4.36 -4.66 11.62
CA LEU A 51 3.47 -5.71 12.14
C LEU A 51 3.29 -5.64 13.66
N GLN A 52 4.08 -4.82 14.36
CA GLN A 52 4.00 -4.64 15.82
C GLN A 52 3.28 -3.36 16.22
N GLN A 53 2.71 -2.60 15.27
CA GLN A 53 1.93 -1.41 15.59
C GLN A 53 0.83 -1.74 16.61
N GLY A 54 0.63 -0.85 17.58
CA GLY A 54 -0.35 -1.04 18.63
C GLY A 54 0.03 -2.11 19.68
N SER A 55 1.22 -2.73 19.58
CA SER A 55 1.64 -3.77 20.55
C SER A 55 1.68 -3.26 22.00
N THR A 56 1.95 -1.98 22.20
CA THR A 56 2.00 -1.30 23.52
C THR A 56 0.69 -0.66 23.93
N GLN A 57 -0.34 -0.60 23.04
CA GLN A 57 -1.63 0.00 23.35
C GLN A 57 -2.27 -0.68 24.57
N ALA A 58 -2.56 0.11 25.62
CA ALA A 58 -3.08 -0.40 26.89
C ALA A 58 -4.61 -0.36 26.97
N GLN A 59 -5.26 0.52 26.20
CA GLN A 59 -6.73 0.69 26.16
C GLN A 59 -7.16 1.12 24.75
N ALA A 60 -8.42 0.83 24.40
CA ALA A 60 -8.99 1.29 23.14
C ALA A 60 -9.01 2.83 23.11
N GLN A 61 -8.68 3.40 21.94
CA GLN A 61 -8.76 4.86 21.72
C GLN A 61 -10.22 5.25 21.53
N LYS A 62 -10.70 6.16 22.36
CA LYS A 62 -12.03 6.73 22.20
C LYS A 62 -11.99 7.81 21.12
N ILE A 63 -12.82 7.67 20.07
CA ILE A 63 -12.94 8.66 18.98
C ILE A 63 -14.07 9.66 19.32
N ASN A 64 -15.25 9.14 19.69
CA ASN A 64 -16.38 9.92 20.19
C ASN A 64 -17.15 9.07 21.21
N GLU A 65 -18.42 9.41 21.50
CA GLU A 65 -19.23 8.74 22.51
C GLU A 65 -19.55 7.28 22.17
N VAL A 66 -19.54 6.88 20.89
CA VAL A 66 -19.90 5.52 20.42
C VAL A 66 -18.80 4.82 19.65
N ILE A 67 -17.78 5.53 19.12
CA ILE A 67 -16.74 4.98 18.24
C ILE A 67 -15.44 4.80 19.02
N TYR A 68 -14.88 3.59 18.96
CA TYR A 68 -13.61 3.20 19.58
C TYR A 68 -12.69 2.52 18.59
N LYS A 69 -11.35 2.67 18.77
CA LYS A 69 -10.33 2.11 17.90
C LYS A 69 -9.32 1.27 18.70
N ALA A 70 -9.01 0.09 18.19
CA ALA A 70 -7.81 -0.66 18.51
C ALA A 70 -6.80 -0.53 17.38
N THR A 71 -5.59 -0.06 17.69
CA THR A 71 -4.53 0.19 16.73
C THR A 71 -3.76 -1.07 16.40
N GLY A 72 -3.48 -1.29 15.11
CA GLY A 72 -2.66 -2.38 14.62
C GLY A 72 -2.05 -2.08 13.27
N PHE A 73 -1.41 -3.06 12.64
CA PHE A 73 -1.05 -2.94 11.23
C PHE A 73 -2.29 -2.63 10.40
N GLY A 74 -3.41 -3.35 10.62
CA GLY A 74 -4.76 -2.93 10.26
C GLY A 74 -5.52 -2.62 11.55
N ASN A 75 -6.15 -1.44 11.64
CA ASN A 75 -6.99 -1.05 12.77
C ASN A 75 -8.26 -1.89 12.85
N THR A 76 -8.82 -2.01 14.05
CA THR A 76 -10.19 -2.48 14.28
C THR A 76 -10.97 -1.37 14.95
N PHE A 77 -12.14 -1.05 14.42
CA PHE A 77 -13.05 -0.12 15.08
C PHE A 77 -14.25 -0.84 15.65
N MET A 78 -14.83 -0.26 16.72
CA MET A 78 -16.09 -0.72 17.31
C MET A 78 -17.01 0.48 17.46
N VAL A 79 -18.23 0.31 17.00
CA VAL A 79 -19.35 1.21 17.31
C VAL A 79 -20.24 0.52 18.32
N VAL A 80 -20.39 1.13 19.49
CA VAL A 80 -21.26 0.66 20.57
C VAL A 80 -22.67 1.18 20.32
N THR A 81 -23.67 0.28 20.34
CA THR A 81 -25.09 0.64 20.22
C THR A 81 -25.94 -0.05 21.31
N ASP A 82 -27.16 0.44 21.53
CA ASP A 82 -28.09 -0.15 22.50
C ASP A 82 -28.58 -1.57 22.10
N GLU A 83 -28.35 -2.00 20.84
CA GLU A 83 -28.77 -3.30 20.29
C GLU A 83 -27.60 -4.22 19.91
N GLY A 84 -26.39 -3.93 20.41
CA GLY A 84 -25.17 -4.68 20.16
C GLY A 84 -24.11 -3.89 19.38
N ASN A 85 -22.93 -4.47 19.29
CA ASN A 85 -21.74 -3.83 18.73
C ASN A 85 -21.63 -4.05 17.23
N VAL A 86 -21.13 -3.02 16.52
CA VAL A 86 -20.71 -3.11 15.12
C VAL A 86 -19.19 -3.05 15.07
N ILE A 87 -18.55 -4.09 14.54
CA ILE A 87 -17.09 -4.16 14.36
C ILE A 87 -16.75 -3.80 12.91
N ILE A 88 -15.80 -2.91 12.70
CA ILE A 88 -15.31 -2.53 11.38
C ILE A 88 -13.86 -2.96 11.27
N ASP A 89 -13.58 -3.84 10.31
CA ASP A 89 -12.34 -4.58 10.12
C ASP A 89 -11.91 -5.37 11.39
N THR A 90 -11.02 -6.33 11.22
CA THR A 90 -10.68 -7.25 12.31
C THR A 90 -9.18 -7.52 12.44
N SER A 91 -8.36 -6.71 11.79
CA SER A 91 -6.90 -6.77 11.81
C SER A 91 -6.30 -8.11 11.33
N LEU A 92 -4.99 -8.26 11.51
CA LEU A 92 -4.28 -9.53 11.28
C LEU A 92 -4.65 -10.58 12.32
N PRO A 93 -4.60 -11.90 11.98
CA PRO A 93 -4.92 -12.97 12.94
C PRO A 93 -4.12 -12.90 14.24
N GLY A 94 -2.84 -12.49 14.17
CA GLY A 94 -1.98 -12.37 15.34
C GLY A 94 -2.29 -11.17 16.26
N MET A 95 -2.97 -10.14 15.72
CA MET A 95 -3.32 -8.91 16.44
C MET A 95 -4.77 -8.94 16.95
N ALA A 96 -5.65 -9.63 16.25
CA ALA A 96 -7.09 -9.68 16.55
C ALA A 96 -7.44 -10.04 18.01
N PRO A 97 -6.74 -10.97 18.70
CA PRO A 97 -7.02 -11.26 20.10
C PRO A 97 -6.82 -10.05 21.02
N LYS A 98 -5.74 -9.28 20.78
CA LYS A 98 -5.49 -8.04 21.53
C LYS A 98 -6.55 -6.98 21.25
N HIS A 99 -6.89 -6.76 19.98
CA HIS A 99 -7.93 -5.82 19.58
C HIS A 99 -9.26 -6.16 20.24
N LYS A 100 -9.64 -7.45 20.22
CA LYS A 100 -10.87 -7.90 20.90
C LYS A 100 -10.81 -7.63 22.40
N SER A 101 -9.69 -7.91 23.06
CA SER A 101 -9.52 -7.63 24.49
C SER A 101 -9.67 -6.16 24.82
N LEU A 102 -9.05 -5.27 24.02
CA LEU A 102 -9.12 -3.83 24.21
C LEU A 102 -10.52 -3.26 24.01
N LEU A 103 -11.24 -3.71 22.98
CA LEU A 103 -12.56 -3.23 22.64
C LEU A 103 -13.63 -3.82 23.57
N ASN A 104 -13.53 -5.10 23.95
CA ASN A 104 -14.42 -5.71 24.95
C ASN A 104 -14.26 -5.09 26.35
N ALA A 105 -13.13 -4.47 26.65
CA ALA A 105 -12.99 -3.72 27.89
C ALA A 105 -13.78 -2.39 27.88
N VAL A 106 -14.22 -1.93 26.71
CA VAL A 106 -15.16 -0.80 26.57
C VAL A 106 -16.60 -1.27 26.64
N ASP A 107 -16.94 -2.28 25.83
CA ASP A 107 -18.25 -2.93 25.81
C ASP A 107 -18.11 -4.38 25.34
N ASP A 108 -18.59 -5.33 26.14
CA ASP A 108 -18.55 -6.78 25.87
C ASP A 108 -19.91 -7.34 25.41
N GLY A 109 -20.82 -6.46 25.00
CA GLY A 109 -22.12 -6.81 24.44
C GLY A 109 -22.00 -7.63 23.14
N PRO A 110 -23.13 -8.21 22.68
CA PRO A 110 -23.13 -9.09 21.51
C PRO A 110 -22.69 -8.36 20.24
N VAL A 111 -21.94 -9.06 19.38
CA VAL A 111 -21.52 -8.54 18.07
C VAL A 111 -22.67 -8.72 17.07
N HIS A 112 -23.42 -7.64 16.82
CA HIS A 112 -24.50 -7.64 15.84
C HIS A 112 -23.97 -7.77 14.42
N SER A 113 -22.96 -6.96 14.06
CA SER A 113 -22.41 -6.94 12.71
C SER A 113 -20.90 -6.81 12.70
N ILE A 114 -20.27 -7.42 11.70
CA ILE A 114 -18.88 -7.19 11.29
C ILE A 114 -18.94 -6.62 9.89
N ILE A 115 -18.41 -5.42 9.66
CA ILE A 115 -18.31 -4.78 8.34
C ILE A 115 -16.85 -4.88 7.90
N ILE A 116 -16.61 -5.54 6.77
CA ILE A 116 -15.27 -5.71 6.23
C ILE A 116 -15.08 -4.71 5.09
N THR A 117 -14.15 -3.78 5.26
CA THR A 117 -13.90 -2.74 4.26
C THR A 117 -13.40 -3.31 2.95
N HIS A 118 -12.58 -4.37 2.98
CA HIS A 118 -12.14 -5.12 1.80
C HIS A 118 -11.46 -6.45 2.19
N GLY A 119 -11.18 -7.28 1.21
CA GLY A 119 -10.78 -8.68 1.40
C GLY A 119 -9.31 -8.94 1.76
N HIS A 120 -8.47 -7.96 2.06
CA HIS A 120 -7.09 -8.21 2.52
C HIS A 120 -7.05 -8.83 3.92
N GLY A 121 -5.96 -9.56 4.21
CA GLY A 121 -5.83 -10.37 5.43
C GLY A 121 -5.70 -9.57 6.72
N ASP A 122 -5.27 -8.33 6.63
CA ASP A 122 -5.16 -7.39 7.74
C ASP A 122 -6.47 -6.64 8.07
N HIS A 123 -7.54 -6.95 7.33
CA HIS A 123 -8.91 -6.50 7.60
C HIS A 123 -9.82 -7.69 7.97
N THR A 124 -9.52 -8.86 7.43
CA THR A 124 -10.35 -10.07 7.60
C THR A 124 -9.83 -11.05 8.65
N GLY A 125 -8.59 -10.86 9.14
CA GLY A 125 -7.88 -11.89 9.88
C GLY A 125 -8.49 -12.32 11.22
N GLY A 126 -9.28 -11.46 11.85
CA GLY A 126 -9.95 -11.73 13.12
C GLY A 126 -11.43 -12.06 12.99
N VAL A 127 -12.04 -12.12 11.80
CA VAL A 127 -13.48 -12.34 11.63
C VAL A 127 -13.98 -13.56 12.43
N ALA A 128 -13.27 -14.69 12.34
CA ALA A 128 -13.66 -15.90 13.05
C ALA A 128 -13.64 -15.75 14.59
N LEU A 129 -12.83 -14.84 15.12
CA LEU A 129 -12.74 -14.55 16.56
C LEU A 129 -13.91 -13.69 17.04
N TRP A 130 -14.37 -12.74 16.19
CA TRP A 130 -15.42 -11.80 16.51
C TRP A 130 -16.83 -12.36 16.24
N ARG A 131 -16.95 -13.28 15.28
CA ARG A 131 -18.22 -13.79 14.78
C ARG A 131 -18.93 -14.67 15.78
N GLU A 132 -20.16 -14.33 16.09
CA GLU A 132 -21.13 -15.12 16.84
C GLU A 132 -22.18 -15.75 15.90
N PRO A 133 -23.01 -16.71 16.36
CA PRO A 133 -23.99 -17.39 15.50
C PRO A 133 -24.94 -16.44 14.74
N GLN A 134 -25.31 -15.31 15.36
CA GLN A 134 -26.25 -14.35 14.80
C GLN A 134 -25.56 -13.16 14.10
N THR A 135 -24.23 -13.07 14.17
CA THR A 135 -23.47 -11.97 13.61
C THR A 135 -23.61 -11.88 12.10
N LYS A 136 -23.99 -10.72 11.60
CA LYS A 136 -23.99 -10.40 10.17
C LYS A 136 -22.57 -9.99 9.76
N VAL A 137 -21.95 -10.72 8.85
CA VAL A 137 -20.68 -10.33 8.22
C VAL A 137 -21.02 -9.66 6.89
N ILE A 138 -20.92 -8.34 6.88
CA ILE A 138 -21.31 -7.47 5.77
C ILE A 138 -20.09 -7.17 4.92
N ALA A 139 -20.20 -7.37 3.61
CA ALA A 139 -19.17 -7.03 2.64
C ALA A 139 -19.79 -6.66 1.28
N GLN A 140 -19.00 -5.96 0.45
CA GLN A 140 -19.37 -5.74 -0.94
C GLN A 140 -19.30 -7.08 -1.71
N GLU A 141 -20.21 -7.32 -2.65
CA GLU A 141 -20.39 -8.64 -3.31
C GLU A 141 -19.13 -9.16 -4.03
N ASN A 142 -18.29 -8.26 -4.56
CA ASN A 142 -17.03 -8.62 -5.21
C ASN A 142 -16.01 -9.27 -4.26
N MET A 143 -16.19 -9.14 -2.95
CA MET A 143 -15.34 -9.79 -1.96
C MET A 143 -15.33 -11.30 -2.11
N VAL A 144 -16.46 -11.91 -2.51
CA VAL A 144 -16.55 -13.35 -2.74
C VAL A 144 -15.57 -13.79 -3.83
N GLU A 145 -15.52 -13.05 -4.94
CA GLU A 145 -14.56 -13.33 -6.02
C GLU A 145 -13.13 -12.95 -5.62
N PHE A 146 -12.94 -11.88 -4.85
CA PHE A 146 -11.63 -11.53 -4.32
C PHE A 146 -11.04 -12.66 -3.47
N LEU A 147 -11.80 -13.21 -2.55
CA LEU A 147 -11.37 -14.36 -1.72
C LEU A 147 -11.09 -15.62 -2.56
N ARG A 148 -11.92 -15.89 -3.58
CA ARG A 148 -11.67 -16.97 -4.55
C ARG A 148 -10.36 -16.76 -5.33
N TYR A 149 -10.10 -15.55 -5.77
CA TYR A 149 -8.85 -15.17 -6.43
C TYR A 149 -7.64 -15.40 -5.52
N GLN A 150 -7.69 -14.94 -4.28
CA GLN A 150 -6.65 -15.20 -3.28
C GLN A 150 -6.42 -16.70 -3.06
N LYS A 151 -7.49 -17.49 -2.96
CA LYS A 151 -7.43 -18.94 -2.78
C LYS A 151 -6.79 -19.63 -4.00
N ARG A 152 -7.17 -19.26 -5.23
CA ARG A 152 -6.60 -19.81 -6.46
C ARG A 152 -5.09 -19.59 -6.56
N LEU A 153 -4.59 -18.47 -6.08
CA LEU A 153 -3.18 -18.09 -6.14
C LEU A 153 -2.47 -18.21 -4.78
N LYS A 154 -3.02 -18.99 -3.83
CA LYS A 154 -2.51 -19.11 -2.46
C LYS A 154 -1.00 -19.33 -2.40
N GLY A 155 -0.46 -20.27 -3.17
CA GLY A 155 0.98 -20.58 -3.18
C GLY A 155 1.84 -19.39 -3.63
N LEU A 156 1.40 -18.67 -4.67
CA LEU A 156 2.08 -17.47 -5.15
C LEU A 156 2.06 -16.36 -4.10
N PHE A 157 0.88 -16.08 -3.50
CA PHE A 157 0.74 -15.02 -2.52
C PHE A 157 1.49 -15.31 -1.22
N ILE A 158 1.54 -16.56 -0.76
CA ILE A 158 2.37 -16.94 0.40
C ILE A 158 3.82 -16.58 0.15
N GLN A 159 4.41 -16.99 -0.99
CA GLN A 159 5.81 -16.70 -1.31
C GLN A 159 6.06 -15.18 -1.41
N ARG A 160 5.20 -14.46 -2.11
CA ARG A 160 5.39 -13.02 -2.38
C ARG A 160 5.11 -12.15 -1.16
N ASN A 161 4.11 -12.47 -0.34
CA ASN A 161 3.86 -11.80 0.93
C ASN A 161 5.00 -12.07 1.93
N SER A 162 5.50 -13.32 2.00
CA SER A 162 6.66 -13.63 2.85
C SER A 162 7.90 -12.85 2.43
N ALA A 163 8.11 -12.65 1.13
CA ALA A 163 9.21 -11.85 0.61
C ALA A 163 9.03 -10.35 0.94
N GLN A 164 7.84 -9.80 0.69
CA GLN A 164 7.56 -8.37 0.86
C GLN A 164 7.51 -7.93 2.32
N PHE A 165 6.93 -8.74 3.21
CA PHE A 165 6.74 -8.39 4.62
C PHE A 165 7.72 -9.07 5.58
N GLY A 166 8.58 -9.95 5.09
CA GLY A 166 9.69 -10.52 5.85
C GLY A 166 9.33 -11.61 6.86
N PHE A 167 8.08 -12.09 6.88
CA PHE A 167 7.63 -13.17 7.78
C PHE A 167 7.40 -14.49 7.05
N ASP A 168 7.56 -15.60 7.76
CA ASP A 168 7.38 -16.94 7.20
C ASP A 168 5.92 -17.39 7.30
N LEU A 169 5.17 -17.22 6.19
CA LEU A 169 3.82 -17.73 6.05
C LEU A 169 3.75 -19.20 5.63
N THR A 170 4.89 -19.81 5.32
CA THR A 170 4.92 -21.21 4.83
C THR A 170 4.57 -22.20 5.94
N SER A 171 4.92 -21.88 7.17
CA SER A 171 4.59 -22.69 8.37
C SER A 171 3.11 -22.60 8.77
N ALA A 172 2.42 -21.52 8.42
CA ALA A 172 0.99 -21.31 8.74
C ALA A 172 0.03 -22.15 7.86
N THR A 173 0.53 -22.76 6.79
CA THR A 173 -0.31 -23.45 5.80
C THR A 173 -0.57 -24.94 6.11
N SER A 174 0.09 -25.48 7.11
CA SER A 174 0.05 -26.93 7.41
C SER A 174 -1.02 -27.35 8.44
N SER A 175 -1.79 -26.42 9.00
CA SER A 175 -2.81 -26.76 9.98
C SER A 175 -4.22 -26.79 9.39
N SER A 176 -4.97 -27.88 9.69
CA SER A 176 -6.41 -28.02 9.39
C SER A 176 -7.27 -26.89 10.01
N ALA A 177 -6.75 -26.18 10.99
CA ALA A 177 -7.33 -24.95 11.53
C ALA A 177 -7.46 -23.82 10.49
N SER A 178 -6.63 -23.82 9.44
CA SER A 178 -6.67 -22.81 8.36
C SER A 178 -7.87 -22.99 7.42
N GLU A 179 -8.38 -24.20 7.24
CA GLU A 179 -9.55 -24.43 6.37
C GLU A 179 -10.87 -24.10 7.09
N SER A 180 -11.00 -24.45 8.37
CA SER A 180 -12.16 -24.08 9.19
C SER A 180 -12.25 -22.56 9.42
N ALA A 181 -11.12 -21.88 9.59
CA ALA A 181 -11.07 -20.42 9.67
C ALA A 181 -11.55 -19.77 8.37
N GLY A 182 -11.20 -20.35 7.21
CA GLY A 182 -11.62 -19.84 5.90
C GLY A 182 -13.14 -19.85 5.67
N VAL A 183 -13.84 -20.85 6.17
CA VAL A 183 -15.32 -20.94 6.07
C VAL A 183 -16.00 -19.92 7.00
N ASN A 184 -15.44 -19.72 8.19
CA ASN A 184 -15.97 -18.77 9.17
C ASN A 184 -15.69 -17.29 8.81
N MET A 185 -14.85 -17.03 7.82
CA MET A 185 -14.54 -15.67 7.34
C MET A 185 -15.49 -15.20 6.22
N LEU A 186 -16.29 -16.10 5.63
CA LEU A 186 -17.15 -15.73 4.51
C LEU A 186 -18.24 -14.76 4.95
N PRO A 187 -18.47 -13.67 4.19
CA PRO A 187 -19.59 -12.78 4.43
C PRO A 187 -20.92 -13.52 4.22
N ASN A 188 -21.92 -13.17 5.04
CA ASN A 188 -23.29 -13.71 4.94
C ASN A 188 -24.31 -12.64 4.59
N THR A 189 -23.87 -11.39 4.45
CA THR A 189 -24.68 -10.25 4.01
C THR A 189 -23.90 -9.48 2.97
N LEU A 190 -24.36 -9.53 1.73
CA LEU A 190 -23.69 -8.91 0.59
C LEU A 190 -24.53 -7.76 0.04
N PHE A 191 -23.86 -6.75 -0.51
CA PHE A 191 -24.51 -5.65 -1.22
C PHE A 191 -23.71 -5.27 -2.50
N ASP A 192 -24.39 -4.67 -3.48
CA ASP A 192 -23.78 -4.19 -4.73
C ASP A 192 -23.21 -2.76 -4.54
N LYS A 193 -24.08 -1.74 -4.52
CA LYS A 193 -23.67 -0.33 -4.55
C LYS A 193 -23.82 0.37 -3.21
N ARG A 194 -24.86 0.04 -2.47
CA ARG A 194 -25.20 0.68 -1.20
C ARG A 194 -26.04 -0.25 -0.34
N LEU A 195 -25.77 -0.21 0.96
CA LEU A 195 -26.60 -0.85 1.99
C LEU A 195 -26.82 0.14 3.12
N ASN A 196 -28.08 0.37 3.51
CA ASN A 196 -28.42 1.22 4.66
C ASN A 196 -29.11 0.34 5.71
N PHE A 197 -28.76 0.56 6.96
CA PHE A 197 -29.46 -0.07 8.08
C PHE A 197 -29.39 0.84 9.33
N THR A 198 -30.27 0.56 10.29
CA THR A 198 -30.27 1.20 11.59
C THR A 198 -30.10 0.13 12.66
N LEU A 199 -29.32 0.39 13.70
CA LEU A 199 -29.14 -0.46 14.86
C LEU A 199 -29.23 0.40 16.12
N GLY A 200 -30.21 0.16 16.96
CA GLY A 200 -30.59 1.11 18.00
C GLY A 200 -30.98 2.45 17.39
N LYS A 201 -30.32 3.51 17.83
CA LYS A 201 -30.50 4.87 17.27
C LYS A 201 -29.50 5.22 16.18
N GLU A 202 -28.49 4.36 15.95
CA GLU A 202 -27.38 4.66 15.02
C GLU A 202 -27.72 4.27 13.59
N LYS A 203 -27.46 5.17 12.63
CA LYS A 203 -27.65 4.92 11.20
C LYS A 203 -26.32 4.61 10.52
N PHE A 204 -26.35 3.61 9.68
CA PHE A 204 -25.20 3.11 8.92
C PHE A 204 -25.52 3.11 7.45
N GLU A 205 -24.66 3.71 6.65
CA GLU A 205 -24.70 3.70 5.20
C GLU A 205 -23.40 3.12 4.68
N VAL A 206 -23.47 1.96 4.05
CA VAL A 206 -22.31 1.27 3.46
C VAL A 206 -22.30 1.53 1.96
N LEU A 207 -21.19 2.05 1.44
CA LEU A 207 -21.04 2.50 0.06
C LEU A 207 -19.93 1.70 -0.62
N HIS A 208 -20.17 1.21 -1.84
CA HIS A 208 -19.11 0.63 -2.66
C HIS A 208 -18.15 1.74 -3.13
N THR A 209 -16.90 1.68 -2.72
CA THR A 209 -15.83 2.64 -3.03
C THR A 209 -14.57 1.88 -3.48
N PRO A 210 -14.57 1.30 -4.72
CA PRO A 210 -13.43 0.54 -5.21
C PRO A 210 -12.17 1.40 -5.25
N ALA A 211 -11.06 0.86 -4.73
CA ALA A 211 -9.80 1.56 -4.58
C ALA A 211 -8.62 0.59 -4.63
N GLU A 212 -7.99 0.30 -3.48
CA GLU A 212 -6.92 -0.69 -3.38
C GLU A 212 -7.38 -2.09 -3.82
N THR A 213 -8.64 -2.40 -3.61
CA THR A 213 -9.31 -3.58 -4.16
C THR A 213 -10.67 -3.19 -4.75
N TYR A 214 -11.16 -4.03 -5.68
CA TYR A 214 -12.43 -3.79 -6.36
C TYR A 214 -13.67 -4.13 -5.51
N ASP A 215 -13.49 -4.70 -4.33
CA ASP A 215 -14.51 -4.99 -3.32
C ASP A 215 -14.51 -4.00 -2.15
N ALA A 216 -13.71 -2.91 -2.26
CA ALA A 216 -13.58 -1.96 -1.18
C ALA A 216 -14.88 -1.17 -0.94
N LEU A 217 -15.13 -0.86 0.32
CA LEU A 217 -16.29 -0.09 0.77
C LEU A 217 -15.90 1.00 1.77
N THR A 218 -16.76 1.99 1.88
CA THR A 218 -16.75 3.00 2.94
C THR A 218 -18.01 2.84 3.78
N LEU A 219 -17.88 2.83 5.11
CA LEU A 219 -18.99 2.97 6.02
C LEU A 219 -19.13 4.44 6.42
N TRP A 220 -20.32 4.98 6.28
CA TRP A 220 -20.70 6.34 6.67
C TRP A 220 -21.70 6.34 7.81
N MET A 221 -21.45 7.13 8.85
CA MET A 221 -22.38 7.40 9.95
C MET A 221 -22.77 8.87 9.92
N PRO A 222 -23.95 9.21 9.35
CA PRO A 222 -24.34 10.60 9.07
C PRO A 222 -24.51 11.45 10.33
N GLU A 223 -24.97 10.89 11.44
CA GLU A 223 -25.15 11.60 12.71
C GLU A 223 -23.85 12.16 13.28
N TYR A 224 -22.74 11.45 13.04
CA TYR A 224 -21.41 11.83 13.53
C TYR A 224 -20.52 12.41 12.43
N LYS A 225 -21.03 12.49 11.21
CA LYS A 225 -20.23 12.79 10.02
C LYS A 225 -18.91 11.99 10.00
N ALA A 226 -19.00 10.69 10.32
CA ALA A 226 -17.86 9.79 10.43
C ALA A 226 -17.81 8.81 9.26
N ALA A 227 -16.67 8.80 8.54
CA ALA A 227 -16.40 7.91 7.42
C ALA A 227 -15.28 6.92 7.75
N PHE A 228 -15.58 5.62 7.78
CA PHE A 228 -14.59 4.54 7.85
C PHE A 228 -14.25 4.14 6.43
N VAL A 229 -13.04 4.44 6.00
CA VAL A 229 -12.68 4.42 4.58
C VAL A 229 -11.78 3.25 4.17
N GLY A 230 -11.46 2.34 5.11
CA GLY A 230 -10.55 1.22 4.80
C GLY A 230 -9.20 1.72 4.29
N ASP A 231 -8.75 1.14 3.18
CA ASP A 231 -7.52 1.50 2.48
C ASP A 231 -7.74 2.49 1.32
N LEU A 232 -8.91 3.14 1.26
CA LEU A 232 -9.13 4.23 0.33
C LEU A 232 -8.20 5.41 0.61
N PHE A 233 -7.80 5.57 1.87
CA PHE A 233 -6.88 6.62 2.29
C PHE A 233 -5.88 6.10 3.35
N TYR A 234 -4.62 6.45 3.20
CA TYR A 234 -3.56 6.37 4.21
C TYR A 234 -2.47 7.40 3.87
N ARG A 235 -1.65 7.81 4.88
CA ARG A 235 -0.66 8.89 4.71
C ARG A 235 0.60 8.42 3.97
N SER A 236 0.42 8.03 2.73
CA SER A 236 1.47 7.72 1.75
C SER A 236 0.84 7.64 0.37
N PHE A 237 1.60 7.84 -0.70
CA PHE A 237 1.09 7.59 -2.04
C PHE A 237 0.49 6.18 -2.12
N PRO A 238 -0.70 6.01 -2.73
CA PRO A 238 -1.40 4.73 -2.69
C PRO A 238 -0.66 3.65 -3.46
N ASN A 239 -0.90 2.42 -3.02
CA ASN A 239 -0.28 1.25 -3.62
C ASN A 239 -1.05 0.83 -4.90
N ILE A 240 -1.10 1.74 -5.90
CA ILE A 240 -1.74 1.50 -7.20
C ILE A 240 -1.20 0.22 -7.85
N TYR A 241 0.12 -0.04 -7.67
CA TYR A 241 0.70 -1.33 -7.97
C TYR A 241 1.54 -1.83 -6.79
N THR A 242 1.26 -3.05 -6.33
CA THR A 242 2.05 -3.68 -5.27
C THR A 242 3.02 -4.71 -5.82
N LEU A 243 4.27 -4.68 -5.34
CA LEU A 243 5.33 -5.59 -5.80
C LEU A 243 5.00 -7.08 -5.56
N ARG A 244 4.16 -7.39 -4.57
CA ARG A 244 3.69 -8.78 -4.33
C ARG A 244 2.77 -9.32 -5.43
N GLY A 245 2.26 -8.44 -6.30
CA GLY A 245 1.33 -8.76 -7.37
C GLY A 245 -0.13 -8.48 -6.99
N THR A 246 -0.86 -7.98 -7.96
CA THR A 246 -2.28 -7.63 -7.83
C THR A 246 -2.96 -7.65 -9.20
N LYS A 247 -4.29 -7.75 -9.22
CA LYS A 247 -5.09 -7.31 -10.37
C LYS A 247 -4.90 -5.80 -10.55
N PRO A 248 -5.14 -5.24 -11.75
CA PRO A 248 -5.08 -3.80 -11.94
C PRO A 248 -5.93 -3.06 -10.91
N ARG A 249 -5.36 -2.02 -10.32
CA ARG A 249 -6.03 -1.06 -9.43
C ARG A 249 -6.19 0.22 -10.23
N TRP A 250 -7.43 0.49 -10.66
CA TRP A 250 -7.68 1.59 -11.58
C TRP A 250 -7.62 2.94 -10.87
N ALA A 251 -6.70 3.80 -11.29
CA ALA A 251 -6.52 5.13 -10.71
C ALA A 251 -7.81 5.97 -10.76
N LEU A 252 -8.58 5.86 -11.85
CA LEU A 252 -9.84 6.61 -12.01
C LEU A 252 -10.93 6.11 -11.05
N ASP A 253 -11.01 4.80 -10.77
CA ASP A 253 -11.95 4.27 -9.78
C ASP A 253 -11.58 4.75 -8.38
N TYR A 254 -10.27 4.81 -8.09
CA TYR A 254 -9.73 5.33 -6.83
C TYR A 254 -10.13 6.79 -6.63
N ILE A 255 -9.92 7.63 -7.65
CA ILE A 255 -10.28 9.05 -7.66
C ILE A 255 -11.79 9.24 -7.45
N ALA A 256 -12.61 8.52 -8.21
CA ALA A 256 -14.06 8.59 -8.09
C ALA A 256 -14.56 8.16 -6.70
N SER A 257 -13.89 7.22 -6.06
CA SER A 257 -14.20 6.78 -4.69
C SER A 257 -13.83 7.84 -3.65
N ILE A 258 -12.68 8.52 -3.81
CA ILE A 258 -12.29 9.64 -2.94
C ILE A 258 -13.29 10.80 -3.10
N ASP A 259 -13.65 11.17 -4.35
CA ASP A 259 -14.62 12.23 -4.62
C ASP A 259 -15.98 11.92 -3.98
N ARG A 260 -16.39 10.64 -3.97
CA ARG A 260 -17.61 10.19 -3.29
C ARG A 260 -17.56 10.39 -1.78
N VAL A 261 -16.41 10.12 -1.15
CA VAL A 261 -16.25 10.34 0.30
C VAL A 261 -16.18 11.82 0.63
N LEU A 262 -15.47 12.62 -0.15
CA LEU A 262 -15.44 14.09 0.01
C LEU A 262 -16.83 14.70 -0.08
N ALA A 263 -17.69 14.20 -0.98
CA ALA A 263 -19.07 14.66 -1.13
C ALA A 263 -19.98 14.34 0.08
N LEU A 264 -19.56 13.48 1.02
CA LEU A 264 -20.26 13.24 2.29
C LEU A 264 -19.99 14.32 3.32
N ASP A 265 -19.03 15.21 3.11
CA ASP A 265 -18.65 16.28 4.01
C ASP A 265 -18.25 15.78 5.43
N PRO A 266 -17.28 14.84 5.55
CA PRO A 266 -16.95 14.19 6.80
C PRO A 266 -16.24 15.14 7.78
N GLU A 267 -16.55 14.99 9.09
CA GLU A 267 -15.85 15.63 10.22
C GLU A 267 -14.87 14.66 10.89
N ILE A 268 -15.05 13.35 10.68
CA ILE A 268 -14.21 12.29 11.22
C ILE A 268 -13.88 11.32 10.09
N LEU A 269 -12.59 11.19 9.74
CA LEU A 269 -12.11 10.21 8.79
C LEU A 269 -11.35 9.12 9.52
N LEU A 270 -11.72 7.87 9.29
CA LEU A 270 -11.24 6.68 10.00
C LEU A 270 -10.61 5.70 8.99
N PRO A 271 -9.33 5.88 8.66
CA PRO A 271 -8.61 4.95 7.80
C PRO A 271 -8.25 3.67 8.56
N SER A 272 -8.16 2.54 7.83
CA SER A 272 -7.75 1.28 8.46
C SER A 272 -6.26 1.20 8.77
N HIS A 273 -5.47 2.17 8.32
CA HIS A 273 -4.05 2.32 8.69
C HIS A 273 -3.78 3.72 9.23
N GLY A 274 -3.04 3.78 10.36
CA GLY A 274 -2.65 5.04 11.00
C GLY A 274 -3.75 5.67 11.85
N GLU A 275 -3.62 6.99 12.07
CA GLU A 275 -4.47 7.72 12.99
C GLU A 275 -5.67 8.36 12.27
N PRO A 276 -6.81 8.53 12.98
CA PRO A 276 -7.95 9.31 12.51
C PRO A 276 -7.57 10.73 12.10
N ILE A 277 -8.31 11.29 11.14
CA ILE A 277 -8.24 12.72 10.80
C ILE A 277 -9.53 13.37 11.25
N LEU A 278 -9.39 14.45 12.00
CA LEU A 278 -10.50 15.19 12.59
C LEU A 278 -10.62 16.59 11.99
N GLY A 279 -11.85 17.02 11.80
CA GLY A 279 -12.20 18.32 11.24
C GLY A 279 -12.30 18.29 9.72
N ASN A 280 -13.43 18.77 9.20
CA ASN A 280 -13.74 18.75 7.77
C ASN A 280 -12.67 19.45 6.91
N GLU A 281 -12.15 20.59 7.36
CA GLU A 281 -11.12 21.33 6.61
C GLU A 281 -9.85 20.50 6.44
N ASN A 282 -9.38 19.83 7.49
CA ASN A 282 -8.21 18.96 7.45
C ASN A 282 -8.43 17.76 6.52
N ILE A 283 -9.60 17.10 6.65
CA ILE A 283 -9.99 15.95 5.85
C ILE A 283 -10.03 16.34 4.37
N THR A 284 -10.72 17.44 4.07
CA THR A 284 -10.83 17.96 2.69
C THR A 284 -9.47 18.28 2.11
N ALA A 285 -8.60 18.95 2.86
CA ALA A 285 -7.25 19.28 2.40
C ALA A 285 -6.38 18.04 2.14
N GLU A 286 -6.36 17.08 3.08
CA GLU A 286 -5.55 15.88 2.94
C GLU A 286 -6.07 14.95 1.84
N MET A 287 -7.38 14.69 1.79
CA MET A 287 -7.97 13.81 0.77
C MET A 287 -7.92 14.43 -0.64
N THR A 288 -8.13 15.74 -0.78
CA THR A 288 -8.02 16.44 -2.08
C THR A 288 -6.59 16.37 -2.59
N ARG A 289 -5.58 16.66 -1.75
CA ARG A 289 -4.17 16.52 -2.14
C ARG A 289 -3.83 15.09 -2.56
N TYR A 290 -4.31 14.10 -1.83
CA TYR A 290 -4.11 12.68 -2.12
C TYR A 290 -4.77 12.28 -3.46
N ARG A 291 -5.99 12.69 -3.68
CA ARG A 291 -6.76 12.51 -4.92
C ARG A 291 -6.04 13.15 -6.10
N ASP A 292 -5.58 14.40 -5.95
CA ASP A 292 -4.91 15.16 -7.00
C ASP A 292 -3.51 14.60 -7.31
N ALA A 293 -2.82 14.02 -6.32
CA ALA A 293 -1.59 13.28 -6.55
C ALA A 293 -1.81 12.06 -7.45
N ILE A 294 -2.87 11.29 -7.21
CA ILE A 294 -3.24 10.14 -8.05
C ILE A 294 -3.61 10.61 -9.46
N GLN A 295 -4.43 11.64 -9.57
CA GLN A 295 -4.85 12.22 -10.85
C GLN A 295 -3.65 12.70 -11.66
N TYR A 296 -2.72 13.42 -11.04
CA TYR A 296 -1.50 13.90 -11.68
C TYR A 296 -0.67 12.74 -12.26
N VAL A 297 -0.42 11.70 -11.47
CA VAL A 297 0.37 10.53 -11.93
C VAL A 297 -0.33 9.82 -13.09
N HIS A 298 -1.65 9.63 -12.99
CA HIS A 298 -2.45 9.05 -14.06
C HIS A 298 -2.34 9.88 -15.35
N ASP A 299 -2.62 11.17 -15.28
CA ASP A 299 -2.69 12.04 -16.46
C ASP A 299 -1.32 12.21 -17.12
N GLN A 300 -0.25 12.38 -16.34
CA GLN A 300 1.11 12.44 -16.89
C GLN A 300 1.51 11.12 -17.57
N THR A 301 1.11 9.98 -17.00
CA THR A 301 1.33 8.68 -17.63
C THR A 301 0.59 8.57 -18.96
N VAL A 302 -0.69 8.92 -19.00
CA VAL A 302 -1.53 8.89 -20.23
C VAL A 302 -0.98 9.86 -21.29
N VAL A 303 -0.57 11.06 -20.91
CA VAL A 303 0.07 12.01 -21.83
C VAL A 303 1.33 11.40 -22.44
N GLY A 304 2.20 10.80 -21.63
CA GLY A 304 3.42 10.14 -22.10
C GLY A 304 3.12 8.95 -23.04
N MET A 305 2.13 8.14 -22.70
CA MET A 305 1.67 7.03 -23.55
C MET A 305 1.21 7.51 -24.93
N ASN A 306 0.38 8.56 -24.98
CA ASN A 306 -0.09 9.14 -26.23
C ASN A 306 1.03 9.76 -27.08
N GLN A 307 2.16 10.12 -26.46
CA GLN A 307 3.38 10.56 -27.13
C GLN A 307 4.29 9.41 -27.58
N GLY A 308 3.89 8.16 -27.36
CA GLY A 308 4.69 6.96 -27.69
C GLY A 308 5.93 6.79 -26.82
N ARG A 309 5.94 7.31 -25.60
CA ARG A 309 7.07 7.19 -24.68
C ARG A 309 7.08 5.84 -23.99
N ASP A 310 8.26 5.27 -23.81
CA ASP A 310 8.43 4.00 -23.12
C ASP A 310 8.17 4.12 -21.60
N VAL A 311 7.73 3.02 -21.00
CA VAL A 311 7.36 2.98 -19.59
C VAL A 311 8.51 3.31 -18.65
N TYR A 312 9.75 2.91 -18.96
CA TYR A 312 10.91 3.16 -18.09
C TYR A 312 11.30 4.64 -18.05
N SER A 313 11.17 5.34 -19.19
CA SER A 313 11.34 6.80 -19.24
C SER A 313 10.30 7.50 -18.40
N LEU A 314 9.02 7.11 -18.51
CA LEU A 314 7.95 7.69 -17.70
C LEU A 314 8.14 7.41 -16.20
N MET A 315 8.55 6.19 -15.82
CA MET A 315 8.88 5.84 -14.42
C MET A 315 9.99 6.70 -13.82
N ARG A 316 10.98 7.11 -14.63
CA ARG A 316 12.09 7.97 -14.16
C ARG A 316 11.69 9.42 -14.04
N GLU A 317 10.86 9.92 -14.93
CA GLU A 317 10.62 11.36 -15.11
C GLU A 317 9.37 11.85 -14.36
N ILE A 318 8.33 11.04 -14.27
CA ILE A 318 7.11 11.45 -13.54
C ILE A 318 7.41 11.46 -12.04
N LYS A 319 7.34 12.66 -11.45
CA LYS A 319 7.51 12.92 -10.03
C LYS A 319 6.38 13.83 -9.56
N LEU A 320 5.94 13.65 -8.33
CA LEU A 320 4.95 14.56 -7.75
C LEU A 320 5.54 15.96 -7.60
N PRO A 321 4.79 17.01 -7.99
CA PRO A 321 5.09 18.36 -7.58
C PRO A 321 5.08 18.48 -6.04
N ALA A 322 5.85 19.39 -5.47
CA ALA A 322 5.94 19.57 -4.02
C ALA A 322 4.57 19.82 -3.35
N ALA A 323 3.65 20.50 -4.05
CA ALA A 323 2.28 20.74 -3.54
C ALA A 323 1.43 19.46 -3.45
N LEU A 324 1.77 18.42 -4.20
CA LEU A 324 1.07 17.13 -4.24
C LEU A 324 1.88 16.01 -3.55
N ASP A 325 2.96 16.35 -2.86
CA ASP A 325 3.75 15.36 -2.14
C ASP A 325 2.95 14.80 -0.95
N VAL A 326 2.63 13.53 -1.03
CA VAL A 326 1.93 12.74 0.01
C VAL A 326 2.84 11.67 0.63
N GLY A 327 4.14 11.71 0.30
CA GLY A 327 5.13 10.72 0.69
C GLY A 327 5.02 9.40 -0.10
N GLU A 328 6.08 8.62 -0.12
CA GLU A 328 6.17 7.35 -0.86
C GLU A 328 6.64 6.19 0.05
N ALA A 329 6.21 6.20 1.31
CA ALA A 329 6.62 5.20 2.29
C ALA A 329 6.03 3.79 2.03
N TYR A 330 4.93 3.69 1.28
CA TYR A 330 4.24 2.43 1.00
C TYR A 330 4.02 2.20 -0.50
N GLY A 331 3.13 2.95 -1.17
CA GLY A 331 3.10 2.99 -2.63
C GLY A 331 4.24 3.82 -3.19
N TRP A 332 4.56 3.65 -4.47
CA TRP A 332 5.60 4.43 -5.14
C TRP A 332 5.08 4.95 -6.48
N VAL A 333 5.33 6.23 -6.76
CA VAL A 333 4.89 6.89 -8.00
C VAL A 333 5.40 6.12 -9.23
N SER A 334 6.68 5.76 -9.26
CA SER A 334 7.25 5.06 -10.42
C SER A 334 6.60 3.69 -10.68
N TRP A 335 6.26 2.93 -9.64
CA TRP A 335 5.54 1.66 -9.81
C TRP A 335 4.10 1.88 -10.25
N SER A 336 3.49 2.96 -9.79
CA SER A 336 2.12 3.33 -10.17
C SER A 336 2.05 3.77 -11.61
N VAL A 337 3.05 4.52 -12.11
CA VAL A 337 3.22 4.83 -13.53
C VAL A 337 3.22 3.53 -14.35
N ARG A 338 4.04 2.54 -13.97
CA ARG A 338 4.07 1.24 -14.64
C ARG A 338 2.74 0.50 -14.51
N GLY A 339 2.13 0.52 -13.33
CA GLY A 339 0.83 -0.12 -13.11
C GLY A 339 -0.28 0.46 -13.98
N ILE A 340 -0.32 1.78 -14.14
CA ILE A 340 -1.26 2.49 -15.03
C ILE A 340 -0.95 2.16 -16.49
N TYR A 341 0.31 2.26 -16.89
CA TYR A 341 0.76 1.99 -18.26
C TYR A 341 0.39 0.56 -18.69
N GLU A 342 0.82 -0.46 -17.94
CA GLU A 342 0.53 -1.87 -18.25
C GLU A 342 -0.97 -2.21 -18.05
N GLY A 343 -1.67 -1.50 -17.16
CA GLY A 343 -3.11 -1.62 -17.01
C GLY A 343 -3.87 -1.30 -18.29
N TYR A 344 -3.47 -0.25 -19.02
CA TYR A 344 -4.05 0.14 -20.30
C TYR A 344 -3.51 -0.68 -21.49
N MET A 345 -2.20 -0.95 -21.51
CA MET A 345 -1.52 -1.57 -22.66
C MET A 345 -1.44 -3.10 -22.57
N GLY A 346 -1.56 -3.68 -21.38
CA GLY A 346 -1.16 -5.06 -21.14
C GLY A 346 0.36 -5.21 -21.10
N TRP A 347 0.85 -6.43 -21.24
CA TRP A 347 2.28 -6.74 -21.10
C TRP A 347 3.13 -6.43 -22.34
N PHE A 348 2.54 -6.35 -23.53
CA PHE A 348 3.26 -6.14 -24.78
C PHE A 348 3.51 -4.65 -25.02
N ASP A 349 4.78 -4.30 -25.10
CA ASP A 349 5.25 -2.91 -25.20
C ASP A 349 5.51 -2.43 -26.64
N GLY A 350 5.23 -3.29 -27.67
CA GLY A 350 5.48 -2.99 -29.07
C GLY A 350 6.86 -3.42 -29.56
N ASP A 351 7.78 -3.87 -28.70
CA ASP A 351 9.07 -4.41 -29.10
C ASP A 351 8.92 -5.87 -29.56
N PRO A 352 9.26 -6.20 -30.84
CA PRO A 352 9.20 -7.56 -31.35
C PRO A 352 9.95 -8.61 -30.51
N VAL A 353 11.00 -8.22 -29.79
CA VAL A 353 11.75 -9.14 -28.91
C VAL A 353 10.84 -9.70 -27.81
N ASN A 354 9.92 -8.90 -27.31
CA ASN A 354 9.03 -9.29 -26.21
C ASN A 354 7.83 -10.14 -26.67
N MET A 355 7.66 -10.42 -27.98
CA MET A 355 6.65 -11.37 -28.48
C MET A 355 7.03 -12.83 -28.26
N TYR A 356 8.32 -13.11 -28.12
CA TYR A 356 8.82 -14.48 -28.05
C TYR A 356 8.86 -14.99 -26.60
N ALA A 357 8.82 -16.31 -26.44
CA ALA A 357 8.85 -16.96 -25.13
C ALA A 357 10.24 -16.96 -24.46
N GLU A 358 11.21 -16.28 -25.04
CA GLU A 358 12.55 -16.14 -24.50
C GLU A 358 12.68 -14.89 -23.61
N SER A 359 13.19 -15.08 -22.41
CA SER A 359 13.49 -13.95 -21.53
C SER A 359 14.70 -13.17 -22.04
N PRO A 360 14.68 -11.82 -22.07
CA PRO A 360 15.89 -11.04 -22.36
C PRO A 360 17.10 -11.39 -21.49
N ARG A 361 16.88 -12.01 -20.33
CA ARG A 361 17.95 -12.50 -19.44
C ARG A 361 18.60 -13.80 -19.92
N SER A 362 18.01 -14.52 -20.87
CA SER A 362 18.58 -15.78 -21.40
C SER A 362 19.94 -15.57 -22.04
N ILE A 363 20.20 -14.39 -22.63
CA ILE A 363 21.49 -14.04 -23.25
C ILE A 363 22.54 -13.50 -22.27
N TYR A 364 22.23 -13.37 -20.97
CA TYR A 364 23.19 -12.82 -20.00
C TYR A 364 24.49 -13.63 -19.92
N PRO A 365 24.49 -14.97 -19.93
CA PRO A 365 25.75 -15.76 -20.00
C PRO A 365 26.59 -15.41 -21.21
N ASP A 366 25.98 -15.23 -22.39
CA ASP A 366 26.70 -14.88 -23.62
C ASP A 366 27.31 -13.48 -23.52
N LEU A 367 26.55 -12.49 -22.99
CA LEU A 367 27.06 -11.13 -22.75
C LEU A 367 28.23 -11.13 -21.76
N VAL A 368 28.16 -11.90 -20.70
CA VAL A 368 29.26 -12.07 -19.73
C VAL A 368 30.48 -12.68 -20.37
N SER A 369 30.29 -13.68 -21.23
CA SER A 369 31.40 -14.30 -22.01
C SER A 369 32.05 -13.28 -22.93
N LEU A 370 31.26 -12.51 -23.70
CA LEU A 370 31.76 -11.45 -24.60
C LEU A 370 32.49 -10.33 -23.84
N ALA A 371 32.08 -10.06 -22.60
CA ALA A 371 32.78 -9.09 -21.74
C ALA A 371 34.12 -9.59 -21.17
N GLY A 372 34.50 -10.87 -21.45
CA GLY A 372 35.70 -11.47 -20.90
C GLY A 372 35.51 -12.20 -19.56
N GLY A 373 34.26 -12.48 -19.18
CA GLY A 373 33.89 -13.27 -18.01
C GLY A 373 33.39 -12.45 -16.84
N ALA A 374 32.97 -13.13 -15.77
CA ALA A 374 32.34 -12.51 -14.61
C ALA A 374 33.23 -11.48 -13.89
N LYS A 375 34.56 -11.66 -13.92
CA LYS A 375 35.50 -10.74 -13.26
C LYS A 375 35.40 -9.31 -13.78
N GLN A 376 35.28 -9.13 -15.10
CA GLN A 376 35.16 -7.81 -15.75
C GLN A 376 33.81 -7.17 -15.40
N VAL A 377 32.76 -7.97 -15.40
CA VAL A 377 31.40 -7.49 -15.01
C VAL A 377 31.35 -7.08 -13.54
N ILE A 378 31.99 -7.84 -12.65
CA ILE A 378 32.16 -7.49 -11.22
C ILE A 378 32.84 -6.15 -11.09
N SER A 379 33.98 -5.93 -11.77
CA SER A 379 34.76 -4.68 -11.69
C SER A 379 33.90 -3.48 -12.12
N LEU A 380 33.14 -3.61 -13.20
CA LEU A 380 32.24 -2.56 -13.67
C LEU A 380 31.07 -2.31 -12.71
N ALA A 381 30.51 -3.36 -12.12
CA ALA A 381 29.45 -3.24 -11.11
C ALA A 381 29.95 -2.53 -9.84
N GLU A 382 31.18 -2.82 -9.39
CA GLU A 382 31.82 -2.14 -8.26
C GLU A 382 32.10 -0.66 -8.56
N GLN A 383 32.50 -0.34 -9.79
CA GLN A 383 32.66 1.04 -10.23
C GLN A 383 31.33 1.79 -10.11
N HIS A 384 30.24 1.31 -10.70
CA HIS A 384 28.92 1.93 -10.60
C HIS A 384 28.45 2.06 -9.16
N LEU A 385 28.70 1.06 -8.31
CA LEU A 385 28.39 1.16 -6.89
C LEU A 385 29.15 2.29 -6.20
N SER A 386 30.43 2.45 -6.52
CA SER A 386 31.28 3.52 -5.97
C SER A 386 30.87 4.92 -6.46
N GLU A 387 30.32 5.01 -7.66
CA GLU A 387 29.75 6.22 -8.26
C GLU A 387 28.33 6.55 -7.74
N GLY A 388 27.76 5.69 -6.88
CA GLY A 388 26.40 5.84 -6.31
C GLY A 388 25.28 5.30 -7.21
N ASP A 389 25.57 4.73 -8.39
CA ASP A 389 24.58 4.13 -9.30
C ASP A 389 24.33 2.65 -8.93
N SER A 390 23.78 2.45 -7.75
CA SER A 390 23.50 1.10 -7.22
C SER A 390 22.52 0.28 -8.08
N VAL A 391 21.63 0.92 -8.82
CA VAL A 391 20.67 0.23 -9.70
C VAL A 391 21.38 -0.35 -10.91
N LYS A 392 22.26 0.41 -11.59
CA LYS A 392 23.09 -0.12 -12.66
C LYS A 392 24.04 -1.21 -12.18
N ALA A 393 24.64 -1.00 -11.01
CA ALA A 393 25.48 -2.03 -10.38
C ALA A 393 24.69 -3.33 -10.18
N LEU A 394 23.41 -3.26 -9.73
CA LEU A 394 22.53 -4.42 -9.57
C LEU A 394 22.24 -5.11 -10.92
N LEU A 395 21.93 -4.34 -11.96
CA LEU A 395 21.65 -4.91 -13.30
C LEU A 395 22.86 -5.69 -13.84
N LEU A 396 24.07 -5.16 -13.69
CA LEU A 396 25.31 -5.81 -14.11
C LEU A 396 25.58 -7.08 -13.31
N ILE A 397 25.49 -7.03 -11.98
CA ILE A 397 25.79 -8.19 -11.16
C ILE A 397 24.75 -9.32 -11.33
N GLU A 398 23.50 -8.99 -11.66
CA GLU A 398 22.48 -9.99 -12.01
C GLU A 398 22.82 -10.73 -13.32
N ALA A 399 23.48 -10.06 -14.29
CA ALA A 399 23.98 -10.73 -15.48
C ALA A 399 25.12 -11.72 -15.13
N ALA A 400 26.08 -11.31 -14.31
CA ALA A 400 27.14 -12.20 -13.82
C ALA A 400 26.57 -13.36 -12.98
N MET A 401 25.51 -13.10 -12.18
CA MET A 401 24.81 -14.11 -11.40
C MET A 401 24.09 -15.14 -12.27
N ALA A 402 23.58 -14.75 -13.44
CA ALA A 402 22.96 -15.67 -14.40
C ALA A 402 24.00 -16.59 -15.06
N ALA A 403 25.20 -16.07 -15.36
CA ALA A 403 26.31 -16.84 -15.93
C ALA A 403 26.95 -17.77 -14.88
N GLU A 404 27.18 -17.27 -13.67
CA GLU A 404 27.92 -17.96 -12.62
C GLU A 404 27.18 -17.88 -11.26
N PRO A 405 26.09 -18.65 -11.09
CA PRO A 405 25.14 -18.46 -9.97
C PRO A 405 25.70 -18.83 -8.58
N ASN A 406 26.84 -19.52 -8.51
CA ASN A 406 27.51 -19.96 -7.28
C ASN A 406 28.89 -19.28 -7.08
N ASN A 407 29.28 -18.35 -7.94
CA ASN A 407 30.54 -17.64 -7.82
C ASN A 407 30.54 -16.74 -6.59
N GLN A 408 31.48 -16.97 -5.66
CA GLN A 408 31.56 -16.29 -4.37
C GLN A 408 31.78 -14.77 -4.52
N ALA A 409 32.62 -14.36 -5.48
CA ALA A 409 32.86 -12.94 -5.74
C ALA A 409 31.60 -12.24 -6.27
N VAL A 410 30.86 -12.86 -7.18
CA VAL A 410 29.56 -12.36 -7.68
C VAL A 410 28.57 -12.21 -6.52
N LEU A 411 28.43 -13.25 -5.68
CA LEU A 411 27.52 -13.23 -4.53
C LEU A 411 27.90 -12.15 -3.50
N ALA A 412 29.20 -11.99 -3.23
CA ALA A 412 29.68 -10.98 -2.28
C ALA A 412 29.40 -9.55 -2.78
N VAL A 413 29.62 -9.27 -4.08
CA VAL A 413 29.32 -7.95 -4.64
C VAL A 413 27.82 -7.70 -4.70
N ARG A 414 27.04 -8.71 -5.09
CA ARG A 414 25.57 -8.62 -5.05
C ARG A 414 25.06 -8.28 -3.66
N LEU A 415 25.60 -8.92 -2.63
CA LEU A 415 25.22 -8.63 -1.24
C LEU A 415 25.49 -7.17 -0.85
N ARG A 416 26.67 -6.62 -1.23
CA ARG A 416 27.00 -5.22 -0.98
C ARG A 416 26.04 -4.26 -1.68
N ILE A 417 25.72 -4.50 -2.96
CA ILE A 417 24.81 -3.68 -3.75
C ILE A 417 23.41 -3.69 -3.13
N LEU A 418 22.86 -4.87 -2.83
CA LEU A 418 21.54 -5.00 -2.20
C LEU A 418 21.50 -4.32 -0.83
N THR A 419 22.60 -4.39 -0.06
CA THR A 419 22.70 -3.71 1.23
C THR A 419 22.72 -2.19 1.07
N ALA A 420 23.44 -1.65 0.09
CA ALA A 420 23.45 -0.22 -0.20
C ALA A 420 22.06 0.28 -0.61
N LEU A 421 21.37 -0.43 -1.50
CA LEU A 421 19.99 -0.12 -1.89
C LEU A 421 19.05 -0.17 -0.68
N ARG A 422 19.19 -1.20 0.18
CA ARG A 422 18.36 -1.33 1.39
C ARG A 422 18.59 -0.18 2.38
N GLN A 423 19.82 0.29 2.52
CA GLN A 423 20.14 1.43 3.38
C GLN A 423 19.58 2.75 2.87
N ALA A 424 19.46 2.89 1.54
CA ALA A 424 18.88 4.06 0.90
C ALA A 424 17.34 4.03 0.85
N SER A 425 16.73 2.86 1.01
CA SER A 425 15.27 2.69 0.89
C SER A 425 14.53 3.23 2.11
N SER A 426 13.53 4.06 1.86
CA SER A 426 12.54 4.52 2.85
C SER A 426 11.14 3.93 2.61
N ASN A 427 10.98 3.07 1.60
CA ASN A 427 9.73 2.43 1.23
C ASN A 427 9.63 1.03 1.86
N LEU A 428 8.48 0.73 2.48
CA LEU A 428 8.24 -0.55 3.16
C LEU A 428 8.33 -1.75 2.20
N ASN A 429 7.67 -1.65 1.05
CA ASN A 429 7.60 -2.75 0.08
C ASN A 429 8.96 -3.01 -0.57
N GLU A 430 9.69 -1.95 -0.97
CA GLU A 430 11.05 -2.06 -1.49
C GLU A 430 12.00 -2.67 -0.46
N SER A 431 11.96 -2.17 0.77
CA SER A 431 12.77 -2.67 1.89
C SER A 431 12.57 -4.17 2.12
N GLY A 432 11.33 -4.64 2.06
CA GLY A 432 11.00 -6.06 2.18
C GLY A 432 11.66 -6.91 1.10
N TRP A 433 11.53 -6.52 -0.16
CA TRP A 433 12.11 -7.25 -1.29
C TRP A 433 13.63 -7.21 -1.29
N LEU A 434 14.26 -6.08 -0.92
CA LEU A 434 15.70 -5.98 -0.77
C LEU A 434 16.21 -6.87 0.36
N ASN A 435 15.54 -6.89 1.51
CA ASN A 435 15.84 -7.80 2.62
C ASN A 435 15.71 -9.28 2.19
N HIS A 436 14.68 -9.61 1.40
CA HIS A 436 14.52 -10.94 0.84
C HIS A 436 15.73 -11.31 -0.04
N GLY A 437 16.13 -10.44 -0.97
CA GLY A 437 17.29 -10.62 -1.84
C GLY A 437 18.60 -10.81 -1.06
N ILE A 438 18.80 -10.02 0.01
CA ILE A 438 19.93 -10.12 0.93
C ILE A 438 19.96 -11.51 1.58
N LYS A 439 18.84 -11.93 2.21
CA LYS A 439 18.73 -13.26 2.86
C LYS A 439 19.01 -14.40 1.90
N GLN A 440 18.49 -14.34 0.65
CA GLN A 440 18.75 -15.35 -0.37
C GLN A 440 20.23 -15.40 -0.78
N THR A 441 20.89 -14.26 -0.92
CA THR A 441 22.31 -14.18 -1.27
C THR A 441 23.19 -14.73 -0.15
N GLN A 442 22.92 -14.36 1.10
CA GLN A 442 23.62 -14.88 2.27
C GLN A 442 23.47 -16.41 2.41
N LYS A 443 22.27 -16.96 2.12
CA LYS A 443 22.04 -18.40 2.15
C LYS A 443 22.89 -19.13 1.09
N LYS A 444 23.10 -18.56 -0.09
CA LYS A 444 23.97 -19.13 -1.13
C LYS A 444 25.45 -19.07 -0.72
N LEU A 445 25.93 -17.94 -0.18
CA LEU A 445 27.29 -17.80 0.34
C LEU A 445 27.61 -18.87 1.38
N LYS A 446 26.74 -19.06 2.39
CA LYS A 446 26.92 -20.07 3.46
C LYS A 446 26.89 -21.52 2.96
N LYS A 447 26.20 -21.83 1.86
CA LYS A 447 26.17 -23.19 1.30
C LYS A 447 27.46 -23.53 0.60
N SER A 448 28.09 -22.59 -0.07
CA SER A 448 29.36 -22.80 -0.75
C SER A 448 30.52 -23.01 0.23
N ASP A 449 30.49 -22.32 1.40
CA ASP A 449 31.51 -22.53 2.46
C ASP A 449 31.46 -23.91 3.12
N LYS A 450 30.35 -24.66 2.95
CA LYS A 450 30.21 -26.03 3.51
C LYS A 450 30.59 -27.14 2.53
N VAL A 451 30.90 -26.79 1.30
CA VAL A 451 31.28 -27.76 0.21
C VAL A 451 32.80 -27.74 -0.03
N LEU A 452 33.51 -26.79 0.56
CA LEU A 452 34.97 -26.74 0.68
C LEU A 452 35.43 -27.35 2.01
#